data_f975460dad2b3c9b28476738e6a285c4
#
_entry.id   f975460dad2b3c9b28476738e6a285c4
#
_cell.length_a   1.000
_cell.length_b   1.000
_cell.length_c   1.000
_cell.angle_alpha   90.00
_cell.angle_beta   90.00
_cell.angle_gamma   90.00
#
_symmetry.space_group_name_H-M   'P 1'
#
loop_
_entity.id
_entity.type
_entity.pdbx_description
1 polymer ?
#
loop_
_entity_poly.entity_id
_entity_poly.type
_entity_poly.pdbx_seq_one_letter_code
_entity_poly.pdbx_strand_id
1 'polypeptide(L)'
;MKVLIADDHPLVRDALARTLQPVLPDALILQAADLDTAEAMLLAEQPELALLDLHMPGMQGVQGVRRLQRLAPALKLVVVSGDDDPAVMRAAFAAGAVAFLPKSEPAEVLQQAIRIVLGGGTYMPSQALADLRPGSEQPRPDTAALTPRQLDVLKCLMQGQPNKLIARELGLTEGTVKIHIAAILRALQARNRTEAVVVAQSMGLGA
;
A
#
# COMPACT_ATOMS: atom_id res chain seq x y z
N MET A 1 15.49 14.11 18.91
CA MET A 1 15.00 13.81 17.54
C MET A 1 13.56 14.28 17.41
N LYS A 2 13.20 14.95 16.29
CA LYS A 2 11.82 15.31 15.98
C LYS A 2 11.25 14.33 14.96
N VAL A 3 10.02 13.90 15.19
CA VAL A 3 9.29 12.95 14.30
C VAL A 3 7.96 13.57 13.92
N LEU A 4 7.68 13.65 12.62
CA LEU A 4 6.39 14.06 12.10
C LEU A 4 5.51 12.84 11.84
N ILE A 5 4.27 12.86 12.31
CA ILE A 5 3.23 11.88 11.96
C ILE A 5 2.12 12.64 11.23
N ALA A 6 1.89 12.28 9.98
CA ALA A 6 0.89 12.90 9.13
C ALA A 6 -0.14 11.86 8.64
N ASP A 7 -1.36 11.98 9.13
CA ASP A 7 -2.52 11.12 8.84
C ASP A 7 -3.77 11.91 9.18
N ASP A 8 -4.84 11.82 8.41
CA ASP A 8 -6.09 12.57 8.66
C ASP A 8 -6.91 11.98 9.81
N HIS A 9 -6.62 10.74 10.24
CA HIS A 9 -7.30 10.05 11.33
C HIS A 9 -6.60 10.28 12.68
N PRO A 10 -7.19 11.03 13.64
CA PRO A 10 -6.54 11.32 14.93
C PRO A 10 -6.15 10.06 15.72
N LEU A 11 -7.01 9.03 15.71
CA LEU A 11 -6.74 7.77 16.42
C LEU A 11 -5.54 7.02 15.85
N VAL A 12 -5.29 7.13 14.53
CA VAL A 12 -4.12 6.52 13.88
C VAL A 12 -2.86 7.28 14.30
N ARG A 13 -2.89 8.62 14.30
CA ARG A 13 -1.75 9.42 14.77
C ARG A 13 -1.36 9.09 16.21
N ASP A 14 -2.35 8.97 17.10
CA ASP A 14 -2.12 8.61 18.50
C ASP A 14 -1.61 7.18 18.68
N ALA A 15 -2.09 6.24 17.86
CA ALA A 15 -1.60 4.87 17.86
C ALA A 15 -0.14 4.79 17.38
N LEU A 16 0.19 5.49 16.29
CA LEU A 16 1.56 5.57 15.77
C LEU A 16 2.50 6.21 16.80
N ALA A 17 2.09 7.31 17.44
CA ALA A 17 2.90 7.98 18.48
C ALA A 17 3.20 7.02 19.64
N ARG A 18 2.19 6.29 20.14
CA ARG A 18 2.38 5.28 21.19
C ARG A 18 3.27 4.12 20.75
N THR A 19 3.14 3.68 19.51
CA THR A 19 3.95 2.59 18.95
C THR A 19 5.41 2.98 18.81
N LEU A 20 5.70 4.26 18.55
CA LEU A 20 7.07 4.77 18.46
C LEU A 20 7.75 4.94 19.83
N GLN A 21 7.01 5.16 20.90
CA GLN A 21 7.55 5.47 22.23
C GLN A 21 8.61 4.47 22.73
N PRO A 22 8.45 3.13 22.59
CA PRO A 22 9.49 2.17 23.02
C PRO A 22 10.77 2.23 22.20
N VAL A 23 10.72 2.75 20.96
CA VAL A 23 11.88 2.86 20.06
C VAL A 23 12.53 4.23 20.16
N LEU A 24 11.73 5.25 20.44
CA LEU A 24 12.10 6.67 20.46
C LEU A 24 11.52 7.37 21.70
N PRO A 25 11.96 7.01 22.92
CA PRO A 25 11.34 7.52 24.16
C PRO A 25 11.45 9.04 24.32
N ASP A 26 12.50 9.65 23.77
CA ASP A 26 12.77 11.09 23.89
C ASP A 26 12.43 11.87 22.60
N ALA A 27 11.66 11.28 21.68
CA ALA A 27 11.28 11.96 20.46
C ALA A 27 10.18 12.99 20.69
N LEU A 28 10.35 14.18 20.12
CA LEU A 28 9.28 15.16 20.00
C LEU A 28 8.39 14.77 18.81
N ILE A 29 7.17 14.38 19.11
CA ILE A 29 6.18 14.01 18.08
C ILE A 29 5.40 15.24 17.63
N LEU A 30 5.49 15.53 16.34
CA LEU A 30 4.71 16.54 15.63
C LEU A 30 3.56 15.82 14.91
N GLN A 31 2.36 16.39 14.90
CA GLN A 31 1.20 15.77 14.25
C GLN A 31 0.58 16.70 13.21
N ALA A 32 0.31 16.20 12.01
CA ALA A 32 -0.38 16.90 10.93
C ALA A 32 -1.58 16.06 10.44
N ALA A 33 -2.66 16.73 10.04
CA ALA A 33 -3.86 16.09 9.52
C ALA A 33 -3.98 16.17 7.98
N ASP A 34 -3.12 16.96 7.35
CA ASP A 34 -3.10 17.22 5.91
C ASP A 34 -1.69 17.55 5.44
N LEU A 35 -1.50 17.60 4.11
CA LEU A 35 -0.20 17.87 3.51
C LEU A 35 0.30 19.28 3.80
N ASP A 36 -0.57 20.29 3.77
CA ASP A 36 -0.17 21.69 3.93
C ASP A 36 0.36 21.93 5.36
N THR A 37 -0.31 21.36 6.36
CA THR A 37 0.16 21.37 7.76
C THR A 37 1.47 20.59 7.90
N ALA A 38 1.60 19.43 7.24
CA ALA A 38 2.83 18.64 7.26
C ALA A 38 4.02 19.41 6.66
N GLU A 39 3.82 20.12 5.55
CA GLU A 39 4.85 20.97 4.92
C GLU A 39 5.25 22.15 5.81
N ALA A 40 4.29 22.84 6.40
CA ALA A 40 4.57 23.93 7.31
C ALA A 40 5.42 23.47 8.50
N MET A 41 5.08 22.34 9.11
CA MET A 41 5.85 21.73 10.20
C MET A 41 7.23 21.26 9.74
N LEU A 42 7.34 20.71 8.54
CA LEU A 42 8.62 20.25 7.98
C LEU A 42 9.59 21.42 7.81
N LEU A 43 9.12 22.56 7.33
CA LEU A 43 9.93 23.77 7.14
C LEU A 43 10.31 24.43 8.48
N ALA A 44 9.36 24.52 9.43
CA ALA A 44 9.57 25.19 10.70
C ALA A 44 10.36 24.35 11.70
N GLU A 45 10.08 23.07 11.79
CA GLU A 45 10.58 22.19 12.85
C GLU A 45 11.71 21.26 12.40
N GLN A 46 11.89 21.07 11.10
CA GLN A 46 12.92 20.22 10.48
C GLN A 46 13.01 18.82 11.10
N PRO A 47 11.93 18.01 11.07
CA PRO A 47 11.97 16.66 11.62
C PRO A 47 12.94 15.78 10.84
N GLU A 48 13.52 14.79 11.53
CA GLU A 48 14.49 13.85 10.97
C GLU A 48 13.81 12.61 10.38
N LEU A 49 12.59 12.34 10.83
CA LEU A 49 11.75 11.21 10.43
C LEU A 49 10.32 11.69 10.21
N ALA A 50 9.65 11.21 9.17
CA ALA A 50 8.22 11.41 8.99
C ALA A 50 7.51 10.09 8.66
N LEU A 51 6.39 9.85 9.32
CA LEU A 51 5.42 8.80 8.98
C LEU A 51 4.26 9.46 8.25
N LEU A 52 3.96 9.00 7.03
CA LEU A 52 3.01 9.66 6.13
C LEU A 52 1.92 8.69 5.66
N ASP A 53 0.65 9.09 5.80
CA ASP A 53 -0.43 8.46 5.05
C ASP A 53 -0.52 9.01 3.62
N LEU A 54 -0.75 8.14 2.65
CA LEU A 54 -0.93 8.51 1.25
C LEU A 54 -2.32 9.09 0.94
N HIS A 55 -3.30 8.87 1.82
CA HIS A 55 -4.71 9.18 1.57
C HIS A 55 -5.23 10.40 2.34
N MET A 56 -4.37 11.12 3.05
CA MET A 56 -4.76 12.36 3.74
C MET A 56 -5.00 13.53 2.76
N PRO A 57 -5.78 14.56 3.15
CA PRO A 57 -6.04 15.73 2.31
C PRO A 57 -4.77 16.37 1.77
N GLY A 58 -4.80 16.78 0.49
CA GLY A 58 -3.68 17.42 -0.22
C GLY A 58 -2.60 16.45 -0.73
N MET A 59 -2.52 15.22 -0.26
CA MET A 59 -1.40 14.29 -0.51
C MET A 59 -1.32 13.80 -1.95
N GLN A 60 -2.46 13.54 -2.63
CA GLN A 60 -2.50 13.00 -4.00
C GLN A 60 -1.60 11.73 -4.16
N GLY A 61 -1.63 10.85 -3.18
CA GLY A 61 -0.84 9.63 -3.15
C GLY A 61 0.67 9.91 -3.11
N VAL A 62 1.43 9.23 -3.95
CA VAL A 62 2.89 9.33 -3.98
C VAL A 62 3.45 10.68 -4.47
N GLN A 63 2.61 11.55 -5.05
CA GLN A 63 3.05 12.89 -5.45
C GLN A 63 3.39 13.75 -4.22
N GLY A 64 2.63 13.62 -3.14
CA GLY A 64 2.93 14.26 -1.87
C GLY A 64 4.27 13.80 -1.29
N VAL A 65 4.61 12.51 -1.38
CA VAL A 65 5.93 11.98 -0.98
C VAL A 65 7.05 12.70 -1.73
N ARG A 66 6.93 12.82 -3.07
CA ARG A 66 7.92 13.56 -3.89
C ARG A 66 8.03 15.02 -3.50
N ARG A 67 6.90 15.66 -3.17
CA ARG A 67 6.86 17.06 -2.78
C ARG A 67 7.59 17.27 -1.46
N LEU A 68 7.31 16.47 -0.44
CA LEU A 68 7.99 16.52 0.86
C LEU A 68 9.48 16.19 0.74
N GLN A 69 9.85 15.20 -0.07
CA GLN A 69 11.26 14.83 -0.28
C GLN A 69 12.06 15.93 -0.97
N ARG A 70 11.44 16.70 -1.88
CA ARG A 70 12.10 17.89 -2.47
C ARG A 70 12.32 19.00 -1.47
N LEU A 71 11.37 19.21 -0.55
CA LEU A 71 11.46 20.24 0.49
C LEU A 71 12.51 19.88 1.54
N ALA A 72 12.66 18.61 1.87
CA ALA A 72 13.61 18.12 2.86
C ALA A 72 14.32 16.84 2.38
N PRO A 73 15.36 16.94 1.56
CA PRO A 73 16.05 15.78 0.98
C PRO A 73 16.70 14.84 2.01
N ALA A 74 17.02 15.34 3.21
CA ALA A 74 17.59 14.54 4.30
C ALA A 74 16.54 13.84 5.17
N LEU A 75 15.25 14.15 4.99
CA LEU A 75 14.14 13.57 5.75
C LEU A 75 13.99 12.08 5.44
N LYS A 76 13.95 11.25 6.47
CA LYS A 76 13.61 9.84 6.35
C LYS A 76 12.09 9.70 6.25
N LEU A 77 11.57 9.46 5.05
CA LEU A 77 10.13 9.31 4.79
C LEU A 77 9.72 7.85 4.89
N VAL A 78 8.83 7.55 5.82
CA VAL A 78 8.18 6.25 6.02
C VAL A 78 6.72 6.40 5.60
N VAL A 79 6.28 5.64 4.62
CA VAL A 79 4.87 5.59 4.23
C VAL A 79 4.15 4.57 5.11
N VAL A 80 3.01 4.97 5.69
CA VAL A 80 2.10 4.10 6.46
C VAL A 80 0.73 4.20 5.80
N SER A 81 0.32 3.19 5.05
CA SER A 81 -0.87 3.27 4.19
C SER A 81 -1.82 2.09 4.38
N GLY A 82 -3.11 2.33 4.17
CA GLY A 82 -4.12 1.27 4.04
C GLY A 82 -4.06 0.53 2.70
N ASP A 83 -3.27 1.04 1.75
CA ASP A 83 -3.08 0.43 0.45
C ASP A 83 -1.92 -0.57 0.50
N ASP A 84 -2.16 -1.81 0.06
CA ASP A 84 -1.19 -2.90 0.02
C ASP A 84 -0.76 -3.27 -1.41
N ASP A 85 -1.10 -2.40 -2.41
CA ASP A 85 -0.71 -2.62 -3.81
C ASP A 85 0.82 -2.49 -3.98
N PRO A 86 1.51 -3.53 -4.47
CA PRO A 86 2.94 -3.47 -4.76
C PRO A 86 3.35 -2.36 -5.73
N ALA A 87 2.46 -1.93 -6.63
CA ALA A 87 2.74 -0.83 -7.54
C ALA A 87 2.80 0.52 -6.79
N VAL A 88 1.91 0.74 -5.82
CA VAL A 88 1.92 1.92 -4.94
C VAL A 88 3.17 1.92 -4.07
N MET A 89 3.54 0.76 -3.50
CA MET A 89 4.77 0.61 -2.72
C MET A 89 6.00 0.99 -3.54
N ARG A 90 6.17 0.42 -4.75
CA ARG A 90 7.31 0.77 -5.64
C ARG A 90 7.32 2.25 -6.00
N ALA A 91 6.16 2.82 -6.30
CA ALA A 91 6.06 4.25 -6.61
C ALA A 91 6.44 5.14 -5.43
N ALA A 92 6.12 4.74 -4.19
CA ALA A 92 6.53 5.44 -2.98
C ALA A 92 8.06 5.43 -2.79
N PHE A 93 8.72 4.28 -3.00
CA PHE A 93 10.19 4.20 -2.98
C PHE A 93 10.83 5.02 -4.10
N ALA A 94 10.30 4.97 -5.32
CA ALA A 94 10.75 5.81 -6.44
C ALA A 94 10.52 7.32 -6.18
N ALA A 95 9.61 7.67 -5.29
CA ALA A 95 9.35 9.03 -4.84
C ALA A 95 10.29 9.48 -3.70
N GLY A 96 11.09 8.57 -3.11
CA GLY A 96 12.06 8.86 -2.06
C GLY A 96 11.69 8.31 -0.67
N ALA A 97 10.63 7.52 -0.53
CA ALA A 97 10.36 6.83 0.72
C ALA A 97 11.48 5.83 1.06
N VAL A 98 11.85 5.72 2.32
CA VAL A 98 12.85 4.73 2.81
C VAL A 98 12.19 3.52 3.45
N ALA A 99 10.89 3.58 3.74
CA ALA A 99 10.10 2.44 4.19
C ALA A 99 8.64 2.58 3.75
N PHE A 100 7.99 1.43 3.59
CA PHE A 100 6.54 1.32 3.38
C PHE A 100 5.97 0.28 4.33
N LEU A 101 4.90 0.64 5.04
CA LEU A 101 4.22 -0.22 6.00
C LEU A 101 2.70 -0.16 5.74
N PRO A 102 2.06 -1.30 5.48
CA PRO A 102 0.61 -1.40 5.54
C PRO A 102 0.09 -1.07 6.95
N LYS A 103 -1.00 -0.31 7.06
CA LYS A 103 -1.66 0.00 8.36
C LYS A 103 -2.18 -1.26 9.07
N SER A 104 -2.28 -2.38 8.36
CA SER A 104 -2.69 -3.69 8.90
C SER A 104 -1.57 -4.43 9.61
N GLU A 105 -0.32 -3.99 9.49
CA GLU A 105 0.82 -4.64 10.13
C GLU A 105 0.83 -4.45 11.65
N PRO A 106 1.29 -5.46 12.41
CA PRO A 106 1.46 -5.35 13.86
C PRO A 106 2.40 -4.20 14.27
N ALA A 107 2.20 -3.66 15.47
CA ALA A 107 3.02 -2.58 16.02
C ALA A 107 4.52 -2.92 16.07
N GLU A 108 4.85 -4.18 16.32
CA GLU A 108 6.21 -4.71 16.37
C GLU A 108 6.94 -4.58 15.04
N VAL A 109 6.21 -4.78 13.92
CA VAL A 109 6.75 -4.63 12.56
C VAL A 109 7.10 -3.17 12.28
N LEU A 110 6.23 -2.23 12.67
CA LEU A 110 6.53 -0.80 12.58
C LEU A 110 7.78 -0.44 13.41
N GLN A 111 7.86 -0.91 14.66
CA GLN A 111 9.03 -0.65 15.50
C GLN A 111 10.33 -1.19 14.89
N GLN A 112 10.29 -2.38 14.31
CA GLN A 112 11.45 -2.97 13.63
C GLN A 112 11.84 -2.17 12.39
N ALA A 113 10.87 -1.77 11.56
CA ALA A 113 11.11 -0.96 10.38
C ALA A 113 11.76 0.40 10.75
N ILE A 114 11.26 1.04 11.80
CA ILE A 114 11.85 2.30 12.29
C ILE A 114 13.29 2.11 12.75
N ARG A 115 13.62 1.03 13.47
CA ARG A 115 15.03 0.75 13.86
C ARG A 115 15.93 0.59 12.63
N ILE A 116 15.47 -0.12 11.59
CA ILE A 116 16.18 -0.28 10.32
C ILE A 116 16.42 1.08 9.65
N VAL A 117 15.38 1.91 9.54
CA VAL A 117 15.43 3.24 8.92
C VAL A 117 16.36 4.19 9.69
N LEU A 118 16.36 4.15 11.01
CA LEU A 118 17.25 4.95 11.84
C LEU A 118 18.71 4.53 11.67
N GLY A 119 18.97 3.24 11.49
CA GLY A 119 20.28 2.68 11.14
C GLY A 119 20.74 2.97 9.70
N GLY A 120 19.94 3.73 8.90
CA GLY A 120 20.26 4.06 7.51
C GLY A 120 19.83 2.99 6.50
N GLY A 121 19.09 1.97 6.94
CA GLY A 121 18.53 0.93 6.06
C GLY A 121 17.20 1.32 5.44
N THR A 122 16.69 0.43 4.59
CA THR A 122 15.39 0.54 3.92
C THR A 122 14.54 -0.64 4.33
N TYR A 123 13.26 -0.41 4.64
CA TYR A 123 12.31 -1.48 4.96
C TYR A 123 11.24 -1.57 3.88
N MET A 124 11.15 -2.73 3.24
CA MET A 124 10.15 -3.04 2.21
C MET A 124 9.44 -4.35 2.55
N PRO A 125 8.10 -4.39 2.55
CA PRO A 125 7.36 -5.64 2.73
C PRO A 125 7.76 -6.68 1.68
N SER A 126 7.79 -7.96 2.07
CA SER A 126 8.20 -9.06 1.19
C SER A 126 7.36 -9.18 -0.09
N GLN A 127 6.09 -8.76 -0.02
CA GLN A 127 5.18 -8.71 -1.17
C GLN A 127 5.68 -7.77 -2.28
N ALA A 128 6.29 -6.64 -1.90
CA ALA A 128 6.87 -5.69 -2.87
C ALA A 128 8.23 -6.15 -3.42
N LEU A 129 8.94 -7.02 -2.69
CA LEU A 129 10.24 -7.59 -3.09
C LEU A 129 10.09 -8.72 -4.12
N ALA A 130 8.96 -9.41 -4.17
CA ALA A 130 8.75 -10.53 -5.08
C ALA A 130 8.92 -10.14 -6.55
N ASP A 131 8.60 -8.88 -6.90
CA ASP A 131 8.69 -8.35 -8.26
C ASP A 131 10.04 -7.66 -8.59
N LEU A 132 10.97 -7.57 -7.62
CA LEU A 132 12.29 -6.94 -7.83
C LEU A 132 13.37 -7.93 -8.32
N ARG A 133 13.02 -9.17 -8.65
CA ARG A 133 13.98 -10.10 -9.24
C ARG A 133 14.44 -9.59 -10.60
N PRO A 134 15.77 -9.47 -10.86
CA PRO A 134 16.28 -9.08 -12.17
C PRO A 134 15.83 -10.12 -13.21
N GLY A 135 14.97 -9.73 -14.12
CA GLY A 135 14.45 -10.59 -15.18
C GLY A 135 12.92 -10.64 -15.28
N SER A 136 12.16 -9.98 -14.39
CA SER A 136 10.74 -9.80 -14.62
C SER A 136 10.52 -8.63 -15.60
N GLU A 137 10.49 -8.94 -16.88
CA GLU A 137 9.79 -8.13 -17.89
C GLU A 137 8.39 -7.80 -17.31
N GLN A 138 7.88 -6.58 -17.61
CA GLN A 138 6.49 -6.22 -17.25
C GLN A 138 5.59 -7.41 -17.55
N PRO A 139 4.87 -7.99 -16.56
CA PRO A 139 4.01 -9.12 -16.86
C PRO A 139 2.92 -8.60 -17.82
N ARG A 140 2.93 -9.11 -19.04
CA ARG A 140 1.69 -9.17 -19.81
C ARG A 140 0.66 -9.86 -18.91
N PRO A 141 -0.62 -9.47 -18.94
CA PRO A 141 -1.65 -10.16 -18.17
C PRO A 141 -1.50 -11.67 -18.45
N ASP A 142 -1.00 -12.40 -17.47
CA ASP A 142 -0.65 -13.80 -17.67
C ASP A 142 -1.72 -14.66 -17.00
N THR A 143 -2.55 -15.27 -17.82
CA THR A 143 -3.54 -16.24 -17.39
C THR A 143 -2.94 -17.47 -16.71
N ALA A 144 -1.65 -17.74 -16.90
CA ALA A 144 -0.91 -18.76 -16.16
C ALA A 144 -0.76 -18.41 -14.66
N ALA A 145 -0.98 -17.16 -14.26
CA ALA A 145 -0.94 -16.73 -12.87
C ALA A 145 -2.23 -16.98 -12.08
N LEU A 146 -3.35 -17.34 -12.76
CA LEU A 146 -4.62 -17.63 -12.07
C LEU A 146 -4.66 -19.11 -11.62
N THR A 147 -4.94 -19.31 -10.34
CA THR A 147 -5.19 -20.66 -9.83
C THR A 147 -6.45 -21.28 -10.46
N PRO A 148 -6.59 -22.62 -10.51
CA PRO A 148 -7.82 -23.24 -11.01
C PRO A 148 -9.08 -22.68 -10.37
N ARG A 149 -9.04 -22.36 -9.08
CA ARG A 149 -10.17 -21.82 -8.34
C ARG A 149 -10.49 -20.37 -8.72
N GLN A 150 -9.50 -19.58 -9.04
CA GLN A 150 -9.68 -18.22 -9.57
C GLN A 150 -10.24 -18.24 -10.98
N LEU A 151 -9.85 -19.21 -11.81
CA LEU A 151 -10.43 -19.41 -13.13
C LEU A 151 -11.94 -19.76 -13.06
N ASP A 152 -12.35 -20.63 -12.12
CA ASP A 152 -13.76 -20.94 -11.90
C ASP A 152 -14.55 -19.66 -11.52
N VAL A 153 -14.03 -18.88 -10.59
CA VAL A 153 -14.64 -17.60 -10.20
C VAL A 153 -14.69 -16.64 -11.38
N LEU A 154 -13.62 -16.54 -12.18
CA LEU A 154 -13.56 -15.67 -13.36
C LEU A 154 -14.60 -16.07 -14.41
N LYS A 155 -14.82 -17.35 -14.67
CA LYS A 155 -15.87 -17.83 -15.56
C LYS A 155 -17.26 -17.36 -15.12
N CYS A 156 -17.56 -17.50 -13.84
CA CYS A 156 -18.82 -16.99 -13.28
C CYS A 156 -18.94 -15.45 -13.38
N LEU A 157 -17.82 -14.72 -13.21
CA LEU A 157 -17.76 -13.27 -13.41
C LEU A 157 -18.11 -12.88 -14.85
N MET A 158 -17.57 -13.59 -15.82
CA MET A 158 -17.83 -13.37 -17.26
C MET A 158 -19.28 -13.62 -17.64
N GLN A 159 -19.97 -14.51 -16.92
CA GLN A 159 -21.40 -14.73 -17.04
C GLN A 159 -22.26 -13.67 -16.34
N GLY A 160 -21.63 -12.65 -15.72
CA GLY A 160 -22.34 -11.56 -15.02
C GLY A 160 -22.91 -11.95 -13.65
N GLN A 161 -22.56 -13.10 -13.10
CA GLN A 161 -23.15 -13.61 -11.85
C GLN A 161 -22.78 -12.78 -10.62
N PRO A 162 -23.72 -12.40 -9.75
CA PRO A 162 -23.39 -11.72 -8.50
C PRO A 162 -22.65 -12.65 -7.51
N ASN A 163 -21.88 -12.08 -6.58
CA ASN A 163 -21.03 -12.83 -5.64
C ASN A 163 -21.79 -13.90 -4.86
N LYS A 164 -23.05 -13.63 -4.49
CA LYS A 164 -23.92 -14.59 -3.80
C LYS A 164 -24.20 -15.85 -4.63
N LEU A 165 -24.39 -15.69 -5.94
CA LEU A 165 -24.64 -16.79 -6.84
C LEU A 165 -23.36 -17.59 -7.09
N ILE A 166 -22.23 -16.91 -7.31
CA ILE A 166 -20.90 -17.52 -7.43
C ILE A 166 -20.56 -18.34 -6.18
N ALA A 167 -20.82 -17.78 -4.99
CA ALA A 167 -20.59 -18.46 -3.72
C ALA A 167 -21.38 -19.77 -3.64
N ARG A 168 -22.66 -19.74 -4.00
CA ARG A 168 -23.53 -20.93 -4.01
C ARG A 168 -23.09 -21.96 -5.03
N GLU A 169 -22.76 -21.54 -6.25
CA GLU A 169 -22.38 -22.44 -7.35
C GLU A 169 -21.04 -23.14 -7.07
N LEU A 170 -20.10 -22.40 -6.51
CA LEU A 170 -18.77 -22.92 -6.25
C LEU A 170 -18.58 -23.49 -4.81
N GLY A 171 -19.62 -23.52 -3.98
CA GLY A 171 -19.55 -24.01 -2.60
C GLY A 171 -18.63 -23.18 -1.71
N LEU A 172 -18.63 -21.84 -1.91
CA LEU A 172 -17.80 -20.88 -1.15
C LEU A 172 -18.68 -19.96 -0.30
N THR A 173 -18.03 -19.16 0.57
CA THR A 173 -18.67 -18.00 1.19
C THR A 173 -18.54 -16.77 0.30
N GLU A 174 -19.46 -15.79 0.43
CA GLU A 174 -19.34 -14.53 -0.30
C GLU A 174 -18.03 -13.78 0.01
N GLY A 175 -17.54 -13.89 1.24
CA GLY A 175 -16.24 -13.35 1.66
C GLY A 175 -15.09 -13.98 0.87
N THR A 176 -15.10 -15.32 0.73
CA THR A 176 -14.09 -16.05 -0.06
C THR A 176 -14.15 -15.66 -1.55
N VAL A 177 -15.35 -15.47 -2.11
CA VAL A 177 -15.50 -14.99 -3.49
C VAL A 177 -14.90 -13.60 -3.66
N LYS A 178 -15.11 -12.68 -2.72
CA LYS A 178 -14.48 -11.33 -2.76
C LYS A 178 -12.96 -11.41 -2.76
N ILE A 179 -12.36 -12.30 -1.98
CA ILE A 179 -10.90 -12.52 -1.96
C ILE A 179 -10.41 -13.02 -3.32
N HIS A 180 -11.10 -14.00 -3.94
CA HIS A 180 -10.74 -14.47 -5.27
C HIS A 180 -10.89 -13.38 -6.33
N ILE A 181 -11.95 -12.56 -6.27
CA ILE A 181 -12.15 -11.44 -7.20
C ILE A 181 -11.00 -10.43 -7.07
N ALA A 182 -10.62 -10.06 -5.86
CA ALA A 182 -9.49 -9.13 -5.64
C ALA A 182 -8.17 -9.69 -6.23
N ALA A 183 -7.93 -10.99 -6.09
CA ALA A 183 -6.77 -11.65 -6.70
C ALA A 183 -6.83 -11.69 -8.23
N ILE A 184 -8.02 -11.93 -8.81
CA ILE A 184 -8.26 -11.90 -10.26
C ILE A 184 -8.04 -10.49 -10.82
N LEU A 185 -8.58 -9.46 -10.17
CA LEU A 185 -8.39 -8.07 -10.58
C LEU A 185 -6.90 -7.71 -10.63
N ARG A 186 -6.12 -8.12 -9.62
CA ARG A 186 -4.67 -7.93 -9.60
C ARG A 186 -3.97 -8.69 -10.73
N ALA A 187 -4.26 -9.96 -10.92
CA ALA A 187 -3.64 -10.78 -11.96
C ALA A 187 -3.92 -10.27 -13.38
N LEU A 188 -5.15 -9.78 -13.62
CA LEU A 188 -5.56 -9.20 -14.91
C LEU A 188 -5.24 -7.70 -15.03
N GLN A 189 -4.65 -7.08 -13.99
CA GLN A 189 -4.39 -5.64 -13.92
C GLN A 189 -5.64 -4.77 -14.17
N ALA A 190 -6.81 -5.27 -13.77
CA ALA A 190 -8.09 -4.62 -13.95
C ALA A 190 -8.46 -3.81 -12.70
N ARG A 191 -8.97 -2.59 -12.88
CA ARG A 191 -9.38 -1.68 -11.79
C ARG A 191 -10.73 -2.05 -11.18
N ASN A 192 -11.54 -2.78 -11.92
CA ASN A 192 -12.88 -3.15 -11.49
C ASN A 192 -13.36 -4.44 -12.21
N ARG A 193 -14.48 -4.99 -11.72
CA ARG A 193 -15.06 -6.20 -12.22
C ARG A 193 -15.35 -6.17 -13.75
N THR A 194 -15.86 -5.06 -14.25
CA THR A 194 -16.20 -4.91 -15.68
C THR A 194 -14.95 -4.94 -16.54
N GLU A 195 -13.91 -4.26 -16.14
CA GLU A 195 -12.61 -4.26 -16.81
C GLU A 195 -11.97 -5.65 -16.80
N ALA A 196 -12.07 -6.39 -15.68
CA ALA A 196 -11.59 -7.77 -15.61
C ALA A 196 -12.27 -8.70 -16.62
N VAL A 197 -13.58 -8.54 -16.80
CA VAL A 197 -14.35 -9.31 -17.80
C VAL A 197 -13.89 -8.97 -19.22
N VAL A 198 -13.70 -7.68 -19.53
CA VAL A 198 -13.22 -7.23 -20.85
C VAL A 198 -11.81 -7.77 -21.14
N VAL A 199 -10.90 -7.67 -20.18
CA VAL A 199 -9.54 -8.20 -20.30
C VAL A 199 -9.57 -9.71 -20.50
N ALA A 200 -10.33 -10.45 -19.69
CA ALA A 200 -10.47 -11.90 -19.81
C ALA A 200 -11.01 -12.33 -21.18
N GLN A 201 -12.00 -11.61 -21.72
CA GLN A 201 -12.55 -11.85 -23.06
C GLN A 201 -11.52 -11.61 -24.16
N SER A 202 -10.74 -10.52 -24.08
CA SER A 202 -9.69 -10.21 -25.04
C SER A 202 -8.56 -11.25 -25.05
N MET A 203 -8.39 -11.99 -23.95
CA MET A 203 -7.42 -13.07 -23.78
C MET A 203 -7.98 -14.46 -24.19
N GLY A 204 -9.23 -14.55 -24.62
CA GLY A 204 -9.87 -15.80 -25.05
C GLY A 204 -10.22 -16.76 -23.91
N LEU A 205 -10.35 -16.28 -22.69
CA LEU A 205 -10.65 -17.10 -21.51
C LEU A 205 -12.11 -17.54 -21.36
N GLY A 206 -12.96 -17.22 -22.30
CA GLY A 206 -14.39 -17.48 -22.25
C GLY A 206 -14.91 -18.46 -23.30
N ALA A 207 -14.02 -19.08 -24.05
CA ALA A 207 -14.40 -20.09 -25.05
C ALA A 207 -14.37 -21.50 -24.49
#